data_896e200751b65185fac739fa8a2485e0
#
_entry.id   896e200751b65185fac739fa8a2485e0
#
_cell.length_a   1.000
_cell.length_b   1.000
_cell.length_c   1.000
_cell.angle_alpha   90.00
_cell.angle_beta   90.00
_cell.angle_gamma   90.00
#
_symmetry.space_group_name_H-M   'P 1'
#
loop_
_entity.id
_entity.type
_entity.pdbx_description
1 polymer ?
#
loop_
_entity_poly.entity_id
_entity_poly.type
_entity_poly.pdbx_seq_one_letter_code
_entity_poly.pdbx_strand_id
1 'polypeptide(L)'
;MRGFGFAAAILASILFGVGGTFAQFLFQHRGVNIDWLVTMRLLFSGPALLLISAIGGKRIFDVWRTDAMPLVLFGLLGMMPVQYTYMAAINASNTATATILQFTAPAMVALWLALAGRKRPGGREMAAIGLAMLGTFFLVTHGKLGALSISALALFWGLASAAAAAFNSIQPSNILKKHGAALVAGWGMVIGGVELSLFHAPWKVEGQWDATAGVFFAFILVMGTLAAFYLFNKALRLIGAQKTILLTCAEPLSATVLAVWWLGVSFGPMDWLGSALILVTIVLLAKGETEEELAEKTT
;
A
#
# COMPACT_ATOMS: atom_id res chain seq x y z
N MET A 1 -25.93 -5.57 -5.41
CA MET A 1 -24.52 -6.03 -5.46
C MET A 1 -23.51 -4.90 -5.67
N ARG A 2 -23.75 -3.93 -6.58
CA ARG A 2 -22.84 -2.78 -6.78
C ARG A 2 -22.62 -1.92 -5.53
N GLY A 3 -23.69 -1.58 -4.78
CA GLY A 3 -23.56 -0.82 -3.51
C GLY A 3 -22.66 -1.48 -2.48
N PHE A 4 -22.71 -2.81 -2.37
CA PHE A 4 -21.80 -3.56 -1.50
C PHE A 4 -20.32 -3.44 -1.98
N GLY A 5 -20.07 -3.37 -3.28
CA GLY A 5 -18.71 -3.17 -3.82
C GLY A 5 -18.11 -1.82 -3.40
N PHE A 6 -18.89 -0.73 -3.44
CA PHE A 6 -18.45 0.58 -2.96
C PHE A 6 -18.16 0.58 -1.45
N ALA A 7 -19.07 0.04 -0.66
CA ALA A 7 -18.88 -0.07 0.80
C ALA A 7 -17.64 -0.92 1.15
N ALA A 8 -17.44 -2.04 0.43
CA ALA A 8 -16.28 -2.91 0.62
C ALA A 8 -14.94 -2.21 0.31
N ALA A 9 -14.88 -1.40 -0.77
CA ALA A 9 -13.69 -0.64 -1.09
C ALA A 9 -13.35 0.41 -0.02
N ILE A 10 -14.34 1.20 0.40
CA ILE A 10 -14.16 2.22 1.44
C ILE A 10 -13.75 1.58 2.77
N LEU A 11 -14.45 0.52 3.18
CA LEU A 11 -14.14 -0.17 4.43
C LEU A 11 -12.74 -0.79 4.41
N ALA A 12 -12.35 -1.44 3.30
CA ALA A 12 -11.00 -1.96 3.13
C ALA A 12 -9.94 -0.88 3.33
N SER A 13 -10.14 0.28 2.70
CA SER A 13 -9.21 1.41 2.77
C SER A 13 -9.13 2.00 4.18
N ILE A 14 -10.26 2.15 4.86
CA ILE A 14 -10.29 2.57 6.27
C ILE A 14 -9.53 1.57 7.15
N LEU A 15 -9.74 0.27 6.95
CA LEU A 15 -9.05 -0.78 7.72
C LEU A 15 -7.54 -0.75 7.49
N PHE A 16 -7.05 -0.46 6.28
CA PHE A 16 -5.63 -0.24 6.02
C PHE A 16 -5.10 0.97 6.79
N GLY A 17 -5.78 2.12 6.73
CA GLY A 17 -5.38 3.34 7.43
C GLY A 17 -5.38 3.18 8.96
N VAL A 18 -6.41 2.55 9.53
CA VAL A 18 -6.48 2.22 10.97
C VAL A 18 -5.34 1.27 11.36
N GLY A 19 -5.10 0.23 10.56
CA GLY A 19 -4.01 -0.72 10.78
C GLY A 19 -2.63 -0.04 10.78
N GLY A 20 -2.40 0.91 9.88
CA GLY A 20 -1.19 1.73 9.86
C GLY A 20 -1.04 2.60 11.11
N THR A 21 -2.14 3.21 11.57
CA THR A 21 -2.13 4.05 12.80
C THR A 21 -1.87 3.20 14.06
N PHE A 22 -2.42 1.99 14.12
CA PHE A 22 -2.09 1.07 15.22
C PHE A 22 -0.64 0.59 15.16
N ALA A 23 -0.08 0.38 13.96
CA ALA A 23 1.35 0.09 13.81
C ALA A 23 2.21 1.26 14.28
N GLN A 24 1.85 2.50 13.94
CA GLN A 24 2.53 3.70 14.46
C GLN A 24 2.54 3.70 16.00
N PHE A 25 1.39 3.45 16.62
CA PHE A 25 1.31 3.37 18.08
C PHE A 25 2.24 2.28 18.65
N LEU A 26 2.24 1.09 18.04
CA LEU A 26 3.12 0.00 18.49
C LEU A 26 4.60 0.35 18.38
N PHE A 27 5.01 1.03 17.31
CA PHE A 27 6.39 1.46 17.13
C PHE A 27 6.78 2.55 18.12
N GLN A 28 5.99 3.61 18.21
CA GLN A 28 6.36 4.84 18.94
C GLN A 28 6.10 4.75 20.44
N HIS A 29 5.08 3.99 20.89
CA HIS A 29 4.68 3.92 22.29
C HIS A 29 4.97 2.58 22.97
N ARG A 30 5.24 1.54 22.21
CA ARG A 30 5.51 0.20 22.74
C ARG A 30 6.88 -0.34 22.34
N GLY A 31 7.61 0.34 21.47
CA GLY A 31 8.93 -0.06 21.01
C GLY A 31 8.93 -1.39 20.26
N VAL A 32 7.81 -1.76 19.62
CA VAL A 32 7.73 -2.97 18.81
C VAL A 32 8.64 -2.82 17.60
N ASN A 33 9.44 -3.87 17.34
CA ASN A 33 10.36 -3.87 16.22
C ASN A 33 9.62 -3.96 14.87
N ILE A 34 10.04 -3.15 13.89
CA ILE A 34 9.44 -3.10 12.55
C ILE A 34 9.61 -4.44 11.84
N ASP A 35 10.83 -4.98 11.86
CA ASP A 35 11.17 -6.22 11.16
C ASP A 35 10.30 -7.36 11.67
N TRP A 36 10.13 -7.42 12.99
CA TRP A 36 9.27 -8.42 13.64
C TRP A 36 7.80 -8.26 13.24
N LEU A 37 7.26 -7.03 13.32
CA LEU A 37 5.85 -6.78 12.98
C LEU A 37 5.55 -7.13 11.52
N VAL A 38 6.42 -6.72 10.59
CA VAL A 38 6.24 -7.02 9.16
C VAL A 38 6.37 -8.51 8.90
N THR A 39 7.37 -9.17 9.51
CA THR A 39 7.55 -10.62 9.39
C THR A 39 6.30 -11.38 9.84
N MET A 40 5.80 -11.08 11.03
CA MET A 40 4.60 -11.74 11.58
C MET A 40 3.36 -11.46 10.74
N ARG A 41 3.21 -10.22 10.25
CA ARG A 41 2.12 -9.84 9.37
C ARG A 41 2.14 -10.65 8.07
N LEU A 42 3.29 -10.83 7.44
CA LEU A 42 3.44 -11.59 6.21
C LEU A 42 3.25 -13.10 6.44
N LEU A 43 3.88 -13.66 7.49
CA LEU A 43 3.79 -15.08 7.82
C LEU A 43 2.41 -15.52 8.29
N PHE A 44 1.63 -14.63 8.88
CA PHE A 44 0.24 -14.91 9.26
C PHE A 44 -0.72 -14.74 8.09
N SER A 45 -0.64 -13.59 7.39
CA SER A 45 -1.62 -13.23 6.37
C SER A 45 -1.42 -14.00 5.08
N GLY A 46 -0.19 -14.36 4.73
CA GLY A 46 0.11 -15.15 3.54
C GLY A 46 -0.57 -16.52 3.56
N PRO A 47 -0.30 -17.39 4.55
CA PRO A 47 -0.97 -18.69 4.68
C PRO A 47 -2.49 -18.58 4.79
N ALA A 48 -3.00 -17.56 5.50
CA ALA A 48 -4.43 -17.35 5.64
C ALA A 48 -5.11 -17.02 4.29
N LEU A 49 -4.49 -16.18 3.44
CA LEU A 49 -4.98 -15.90 2.08
C LEU A 49 -4.91 -17.14 1.18
N LEU A 50 -3.86 -17.96 1.33
CA LEU A 50 -3.75 -19.23 0.61
C LEU A 50 -4.84 -20.21 1.05
N LEU A 51 -5.11 -20.31 2.35
CA LEU A 51 -6.19 -21.14 2.88
C LEU A 51 -7.56 -20.70 2.34
N ILE A 52 -7.86 -19.39 2.36
CA ILE A 52 -9.09 -18.85 1.77
C ILE A 52 -9.19 -19.18 0.28
N SER A 53 -8.07 -19.11 -0.44
CA SER A 53 -8.02 -19.45 -1.86
C SER A 53 -8.24 -20.95 -2.11
N ALA A 54 -7.69 -21.82 -1.25
CA ALA A 54 -7.87 -23.28 -1.31
C ALA A 54 -9.32 -23.68 -1.00
N ILE A 55 -9.93 -23.10 0.05
CA ILE A 55 -11.35 -23.31 0.37
C ILE A 55 -12.24 -22.85 -0.79
N GLY A 56 -11.84 -21.79 -1.50
CA GLY A 56 -12.50 -21.32 -2.74
C GLY A 56 -12.26 -22.22 -3.97
N GLY A 57 -11.69 -23.42 -3.80
CA GLY A 57 -11.48 -24.41 -4.85
C GLY A 57 -10.28 -24.16 -5.76
N LYS A 58 -9.38 -23.23 -5.42
CA LYS A 58 -8.18 -22.97 -6.22
C LYS A 58 -7.05 -23.95 -5.88
N ARG A 59 -6.35 -24.41 -6.91
CA ARG A 59 -5.12 -25.19 -6.76
C ARG A 59 -3.95 -24.27 -6.47
N ILE A 60 -3.65 -24.06 -5.19
CA ILE A 60 -2.69 -23.04 -4.74
C ILE A 60 -1.24 -23.30 -5.19
N PHE A 61 -0.89 -24.55 -5.55
CA PHE A 61 0.46 -24.92 -5.99
C PHE A 61 0.66 -24.86 -7.53
N ASP A 62 -0.39 -24.67 -8.32
CA ASP A 62 -0.25 -24.64 -9.79
C ASP A 62 0.61 -23.46 -10.27
N VAL A 63 0.61 -22.35 -9.55
CA VAL A 63 1.45 -21.19 -9.84
C VAL A 63 2.95 -21.51 -9.79
N TRP A 64 3.37 -22.43 -8.91
CA TRP A 64 4.76 -22.87 -8.82
C TRP A 64 5.22 -23.69 -10.02
N ARG A 65 4.32 -24.36 -10.69
CA ARG A 65 4.62 -25.15 -11.89
C ARG A 65 4.73 -24.30 -13.16
N THR A 66 3.98 -23.20 -13.21
CA THR A 66 3.83 -22.43 -14.45
C THR A 66 4.52 -21.05 -14.38
N ASP A 67 4.59 -20.44 -13.21
CA ASP A 67 5.02 -19.06 -13.04
C ASP A 67 5.87 -18.87 -11.76
N ALA A 68 6.71 -19.85 -11.41
CA ALA A 68 7.52 -19.82 -10.18
C ALA A 68 8.46 -18.60 -10.11
N MET A 69 9.22 -18.31 -11.16
CA MET A 69 10.17 -17.19 -11.17
C MET A 69 9.49 -15.83 -11.02
N PRO A 70 8.44 -15.49 -11.81
CA PRO A 70 7.68 -14.26 -11.59
C PRO A 70 7.08 -14.15 -10.18
N LEU A 71 6.64 -15.28 -9.60
CA LEU A 71 6.09 -15.33 -8.25
C LEU A 71 7.16 -15.05 -7.19
N VAL A 72 8.34 -15.65 -7.31
CA VAL A 72 9.48 -15.43 -6.39
C VAL A 72 9.93 -13.97 -6.47
N LEU A 73 10.11 -13.44 -7.68
CA LEU A 73 10.47 -12.02 -7.87
C LEU A 73 9.41 -11.08 -7.28
N PHE A 74 8.13 -11.42 -7.42
CA PHE A 74 7.06 -10.67 -6.79
C PHE A 74 7.15 -10.71 -5.25
N GLY A 75 7.42 -11.87 -4.66
CA GLY A 75 7.56 -12.00 -3.21
C GLY A 75 8.74 -11.19 -2.67
N LEU A 76 9.93 -11.40 -3.25
CA LEU A 76 11.18 -10.80 -2.78
C LEU A 76 11.29 -9.30 -3.09
N LEU A 77 10.95 -8.88 -4.31
CA LEU A 77 11.16 -7.50 -4.77
C LEU A 77 9.89 -6.64 -4.83
N GLY A 78 8.72 -7.25 -4.71
CA GLY A 78 7.43 -6.56 -4.72
C GLY A 78 6.76 -6.55 -3.35
N MET A 79 6.33 -7.72 -2.88
CA MET A 79 5.49 -7.81 -1.67
C MET A 79 6.27 -7.45 -0.40
N MET A 80 7.46 -8.01 -0.19
CA MET A 80 8.25 -7.70 1.00
C MET A 80 8.67 -6.21 1.03
N PRO A 81 9.28 -5.65 -0.03
CA PRO A 81 9.69 -4.25 0.01
C PRO A 81 8.53 -3.28 0.21
N VAL A 82 7.36 -3.48 -0.43
CA VAL A 82 6.23 -2.57 -0.25
C VAL A 82 5.71 -2.58 1.18
N GLN A 83 5.68 -3.73 1.84
CA GLN A 83 5.23 -3.85 3.22
C GLN A 83 6.25 -3.28 4.20
N TYR A 84 7.53 -3.58 3.98
CA TYR A 84 8.61 -3.14 4.86
C TYR A 84 8.84 -1.62 4.78
N THR A 85 9.02 -1.09 3.58
CA THR A 85 9.31 0.35 3.38
C THR A 85 8.18 1.24 3.87
N TYR A 86 6.92 0.80 3.73
CA TYR A 86 5.77 1.51 4.28
C TYR A 86 5.80 1.55 5.80
N MET A 87 6.05 0.43 6.47
CA MET A 87 6.16 0.40 7.93
C MET A 87 7.39 1.18 8.44
N ALA A 88 8.51 1.13 7.71
CA ALA A 88 9.67 1.94 8.01
C ALA A 88 9.39 3.45 7.86
N ALA A 89 8.61 3.85 6.84
CA ALA A 89 8.17 5.23 6.67
C ALA A 89 7.27 5.69 7.82
N ILE A 90 6.33 4.84 8.28
CA ILE A 90 5.48 5.13 9.45
C ILE A 90 6.35 5.34 10.70
N ASN A 91 7.30 4.45 10.95
CA ASN A 91 8.17 4.57 12.12
C ASN A 91 9.08 5.80 12.06
N ALA A 92 9.58 6.15 10.89
CA ALA A 92 10.45 7.32 10.70
C ALA A 92 9.69 8.66 10.71
N SER A 93 8.35 8.64 10.57
CA SER A 93 7.49 9.83 10.56
C SER A 93 6.18 9.59 11.32
N ASN A 94 5.12 9.37 10.60
CA ASN A 94 3.79 9.01 11.08
C ASN A 94 2.97 8.38 9.94
N THR A 95 1.84 7.76 10.28
CA THR A 95 0.98 7.06 9.30
C THR A 95 0.44 8.01 8.23
N ALA A 96 0.04 9.23 8.59
CA ALA A 96 -0.47 10.20 7.63
C ALA A 96 0.56 10.53 6.55
N THR A 97 1.76 10.96 6.95
CA THR A 97 2.85 11.32 6.04
C THR A 97 3.30 10.11 5.20
N ALA A 98 3.49 8.95 5.82
CA ALA A 98 3.91 7.73 5.15
C ALA A 98 2.91 7.31 4.05
N THR A 99 1.62 7.31 4.40
CA THR A 99 0.56 6.94 3.46
C THR A 99 0.46 7.93 2.30
N ILE A 100 0.49 9.23 2.57
CA ILE A 100 0.44 10.25 1.51
C ILE A 100 1.64 10.12 0.56
N LEU A 101 2.85 9.93 1.09
CA LEU A 101 4.04 9.73 0.25
C LEU A 101 3.91 8.45 -0.60
N GLN A 102 3.42 7.35 -0.04
CA GLN A 102 3.19 6.12 -0.80
C GLN A 102 2.18 6.33 -1.95
N PHE A 103 1.18 7.20 -1.76
CA PHE A 103 0.20 7.53 -2.81
C PHE A 103 0.77 8.33 -3.99
N THR A 104 2.05 8.65 -4.00
CA THR A 104 2.78 9.10 -5.21
C THR A 104 3.10 7.94 -6.17
N ALA A 105 2.90 6.69 -5.77
CA ALA A 105 3.17 5.50 -6.59
C ALA A 105 2.53 5.52 -7.99
N PRO A 106 1.27 5.94 -8.20
CA PRO A 106 0.69 6.03 -9.55
C PRO A 106 1.46 6.98 -10.47
N ALA A 107 1.97 8.09 -9.95
CA ALA A 107 2.81 9.00 -10.73
C ALA A 107 4.18 8.36 -11.07
N MET A 108 4.74 7.55 -10.15
CA MET A 108 5.96 6.77 -10.43
C MET A 108 5.72 5.69 -11.48
N VAL A 109 4.54 5.04 -11.49
CA VAL A 109 4.16 4.09 -12.56
C VAL A 109 4.12 4.80 -13.90
N ALA A 110 3.46 5.96 -14.01
CA ALA A 110 3.39 6.74 -15.24
C ALA A 110 4.79 7.15 -15.73
N LEU A 111 5.64 7.63 -14.83
CA LEU A 111 7.03 7.98 -15.13
C LEU A 111 7.84 6.77 -15.61
N TRP A 112 7.70 5.62 -14.93
CA TRP A 112 8.38 4.38 -15.33
C TRP A 112 7.99 3.93 -16.74
N LEU A 113 6.70 3.93 -17.07
CA LEU A 113 6.21 3.54 -18.39
C LEU A 113 6.73 4.48 -19.49
N ALA A 114 6.83 5.78 -19.18
CA ALA A 114 7.42 6.77 -20.06
C ALA A 114 8.91 6.52 -20.32
N LEU A 115 9.69 6.32 -19.27
CA LEU A 115 11.14 6.09 -19.35
C LEU A 115 11.47 4.74 -20.02
N ALA A 116 10.64 3.72 -19.80
CA ALA A 116 10.80 2.42 -20.45
C ALA A 116 10.41 2.43 -21.95
N GLY A 117 10.06 3.58 -22.50
CA GLY A 117 9.68 3.76 -23.90
C GLY A 117 8.39 3.01 -24.31
N ARG A 118 7.64 2.50 -23.34
CA ARG A 118 6.42 1.71 -23.58
C ARG A 118 5.22 2.57 -23.94
N LYS A 119 5.20 3.80 -23.43
CA LYS A 119 4.14 4.78 -23.70
C LYS A 119 4.68 6.19 -23.51
N ARG A 120 4.44 7.11 -24.46
CA ARG A 120 4.72 8.54 -24.23
C ARG A 120 3.70 9.09 -23.25
N PRO A 121 4.11 9.79 -22.17
CA PRO A 121 3.16 10.33 -21.21
C PRO A 121 2.27 11.37 -21.89
N GLY A 122 0.98 11.20 -21.75
CA GLY A 122 -0.02 12.18 -22.17
C GLY A 122 -0.01 13.42 -21.27
N GLY A 123 -0.72 14.47 -21.68
CA GLY A 123 -0.82 15.70 -20.88
C GLY A 123 -1.34 15.48 -19.46
N ARG A 124 -2.24 14.53 -19.26
CA ARG A 124 -2.78 14.15 -17.93
C ARG A 124 -1.73 13.47 -17.05
N GLU A 125 -0.96 12.55 -17.61
CA GLU A 125 0.10 11.86 -16.90
C GLU A 125 1.22 12.84 -16.49
N MET A 126 1.57 13.76 -17.37
CA MET A 126 2.52 14.84 -17.06
C MET A 126 1.99 15.77 -15.95
N ALA A 127 0.71 16.15 -16.01
CA ALA A 127 0.08 16.95 -14.95
C ALA A 127 0.06 16.18 -13.62
N ALA A 128 -0.25 14.88 -13.63
CA ALA A 128 -0.24 14.03 -12.43
C ALA A 128 1.16 13.93 -11.81
N ILE A 129 2.20 13.74 -12.63
CA ILE A 129 3.60 13.72 -12.16
C ILE A 129 3.96 15.08 -11.54
N GLY A 130 3.63 16.18 -12.20
CA GLY A 130 3.86 17.53 -11.67
C GLY A 130 3.15 17.81 -10.35
N LEU A 131 1.87 17.41 -10.24
CA LEU A 131 1.11 17.53 -9.00
C LEU A 131 1.66 16.67 -7.87
N ALA A 132 2.09 15.44 -8.16
CA ALA A 132 2.74 14.56 -7.17
C ALA A 132 4.04 15.17 -6.66
N MET A 133 4.87 15.75 -7.55
CA MET A 133 6.12 16.43 -7.16
C MET A 133 5.85 17.67 -6.30
N LEU A 134 4.90 18.51 -6.70
CA LEU A 134 4.50 19.70 -5.93
C LEU A 134 3.91 19.32 -4.58
N GLY A 135 3.02 18.31 -4.56
CA GLY A 135 2.43 17.82 -3.32
C GLY A 135 3.48 17.27 -2.35
N THR A 136 4.42 16.48 -2.85
CA THR A 136 5.56 15.99 -2.06
C THR A 136 6.42 17.16 -1.55
N PHE A 137 6.69 18.17 -2.39
CA PHE A 137 7.44 19.35 -1.98
C PHE A 137 6.77 20.07 -0.81
N PHE A 138 5.46 20.37 -0.90
CA PHE A 138 4.74 21.04 0.19
C PHE A 138 4.71 20.20 1.47
N LEU A 139 4.48 18.89 1.37
CA LEU A 139 4.46 17.99 2.51
C LEU A 139 5.82 17.90 3.20
N VAL A 140 6.91 17.93 2.44
CA VAL A 140 8.27 17.70 2.94
C VAL A 140 8.93 19.00 3.44
N THR A 141 8.59 20.15 2.88
CA THR A 141 9.26 21.44 3.17
C THR A 141 8.36 22.45 3.87
N HIS A 142 7.05 22.22 3.95
CA HIS A 142 6.04 23.22 4.33
C HIS A 142 6.16 24.53 3.52
N GLY A 143 6.61 24.42 2.25
CA GLY A 143 6.83 25.55 1.35
C GLY A 143 8.10 26.37 1.63
N LYS A 144 8.97 25.93 2.52
CA LYS A 144 10.23 26.62 2.84
C LYS A 144 11.38 26.01 2.06
N LEU A 145 12.00 26.78 1.17
CA LEU A 145 13.19 26.35 0.45
C LEU A 145 14.37 26.24 1.43
N GLY A 146 15.03 25.09 1.43
CA GLY A 146 16.25 24.83 2.23
C GLY A 146 16.00 24.23 3.62
N ALA A 147 14.77 23.90 3.99
CA ALA A 147 14.47 23.19 5.23
C ALA A 147 13.53 22.01 4.96
N LEU A 148 13.87 20.83 5.50
CA LEU A 148 12.97 19.69 5.54
C LEU A 148 12.12 19.72 6.81
N SER A 149 10.82 19.58 6.70
CA SER A 149 9.89 19.47 7.82
C SER A 149 9.80 18.06 8.37
N ILE A 150 10.20 17.08 7.56
CA ILE A 150 10.34 15.68 7.94
C ILE A 150 11.81 15.27 7.86
N SER A 151 12.19 14.20 8.56
CA SER A 151 13.54 13.68 8.49
C SER A 151 13.88 13.17 7.07
N ALA A 152 15.14 13.26 6.67
CA ALA A 152 15.60 12.68 5.41
C ALA A 152 15.30 11.17 5.34
N LEU A 153 15.34 10.48 6.49
CA LEU A 153 15.00 9.06 6.59
C LEU A 153 13.52 8.81 6.30
N ALA A 154 12.63 9.66 6.80
CA ALA A 154 11.18 9.58 6.53
C ALA A 154 10.87 9.79 5.04
N LEU A 155 11.54 10.79 4.43
CA LEU A 155 11.41 11.03 2.99
C LEU A 155 11.91 9.83 2.17
N PHE A 156 13.09 9.29 2.53
CA PHE A 156 13.67 8.13 1.86
C PHE A 156 12.71 6.93 1.92
N TRP A 157 12.25 6.56 3.11
CA TRP A 157 11.34 5.41 3.25
C TRP A 157 9.98 5.65 2.60
N GLY A 158 9.45 6.86 2.67
CA GLY A 158 8.19 7.22 2.02
C GLY A 158 8.24 7.08 0.49
N LEU A 159 9.29 7.62 -0.14
CA LEU A 159 9.49 7.48 -1.58
C LEU A 159 9.88 6.05 -1.98
N ALA A 160 10.68 5.35 -1.17
CA ALA A 160 10.97 3.93 -1.38
C ALA A 160 9.70 3.08 -1.33
N SER A 161 8.77 3.41 -0.41
CA SER A 161 7.45 2.77 -0.34
C SER A 161 6.62 3.01 -1.59
N ALA A 162 6.63 4.23 -2.13
CA ALA A 162 5.95 4.53 -3.39
C ALA A 162 6.57 3.78 -4.58
N ALA A 163 7.89 3.71 -4.67
CA ALA A 163 8.60 2.97 -5.70
C ALA A 163 8.32 1.46 -5.60
N ALA A 164 8.34 0.90 -4.38
CA ALA A 164 7.99 -0.49 -4.13
C ALA A 164 6.53 -0.78 -4.49
N ALA A 165 5.59 0.12 -4.18
CA ALA A 165 4.18 0.00 -4.54
C ALA A 165 3.98 0.06 -6.07
N ALA A 166 4.73 0.93 -6.77
CA ALA A 166 4.73 0.98 -8.22
C ALA A 166 5.21 -0.34 -8.83
N PHE A 167 6.35 -0.89 -8.36
CA PHE A 167 6.85 -2.18 -8.79
C PHE A 167 5.86 -3.32 -8.50
N ASN A 168 5.31 -3.34 -7.28
CA ASN A 168 4.31 -4.31 -6.83
C ASN A 168 3.02 -4.27 -7.67
N SER A 169 2.74 -3.17 -8.34
CA SER A 169 1.57 -3.03 -9.23
C SER A 169 1.86 -3.50 -10.67
N ILE A 170 3.08 -3.31 -11.16
CA ILE A 170 3.45 -3.58 -12.55
C ILE A 170 3.90 -5.03 -12.74
N GLN A 171 4.85 -5.48 -11.90
CA GLN A 171 5.54 -6.76 -12.08
C GLN A 171 4.59 -7.97 -12.07
N PRO A 172 3.63 -8.10 -11.13
CA PRO A 172 2.80 -9.31 -11.03
C PRO A 172 1.57 -9.29 -11.94
N SER A 173 1.39 -8.28 -12.80
CA SER A 173 0.16 -8.08 -13.57
C SER A 173 -0.29 -9.32 -14.35
N ASN A 174 0.65 -10.07 -14.95
CA ASN A 174 0.35 -11.28 -15.70
C ASN A 174 -0.05 -12.46 -14.79
N ILE A 175 0.70 -12.70 -13.72
CA ILE A 175 0.40 -13.79 -12.78
C ILE A 175 -0.87 -13.50 -11.97
N LEU A 176 -1.19 -12.24 -11.69
CA LEU A 176 -2.44 -11.82 -11.04
C LEU A 176 -3.66 -12.15 -11.91
N LYS A 177 -3.59 -11.88 -13.23
CA LYS A 177 -4.66 -12.21 -14.19
C LYS A 177 -4.87 -13.72 -14.29
N LYS A 178 -3.79 -14.50 -14.31
CA LYS A 178 -3.81 -15.95 -14.50
C LYS A 178 -4.28 -16.71 -13.25
N HIS A 179 -3.74 -16.39 -12.07
CA HIS A 179 -3.97 -17.14 -10.83
C HIS A 179 -4.90 -16.44 -9.85
N GLY A 180 -5.11 -15.13 -10.02
CA GLY A 180 -5.95 -14.29 -9.17
C GLY A 180 -5.20 -13.68 -7.99
N ALA A 181 -5.68 -12.50 -7.58
CA ALA A 181 -4.97 -11.64 -6.65
C ALA A 181 -4.72 -12.26 -5.26
N ALA A 182 -5.71 -12.93 -4.68
CA ALA A 182 -5.58 -13.49 -3.33
C ALA A 182 -4.51 -14.60 -3.25
N LEU A 183 -4.42 -15.46 -4.28
CA LEU A 183 -3.43 -16.54 -4.34
C LEU A 183 -2.02 -15.98 -4.53
N VAL A 184 -1.84 -15.07 -5.47
CA VAL A 184 -0.54 -14.45 -5.76
C VAL A 184 -0.05 -13.63 -4.58
N ALA A 185 -0.93 -12.79 -3.98
CA ALA A 185 -0.59 -12.05 -2.78
C ALA A 185 -0.25 -12.96 -1.59
N GLY A 186 -1.01 -14.05 -1.40
CA GLY A 186 -0.74 -15.03 -0.36
C GLY A 186 0.67 -15.64 -0.47
N TRP A 187 1.05 -16.11 -1.65
CA TRP A 187 2.40 -16.64 -1.87
C TRP A 187 3.47 -15.54 -1.79
N GLY A 188 3.20 -14.34 -2.32
CA GLY A 188 4.10 -13.21 -2.20
C GLY A 188 4.38 -12.85 -0.74
N MET A 189 3.35 -12.87 0.12
CA MET A 189 3.50 -12.66 1.57
C MET A 189 4.29 -13.79 2.23
N VAL A 190 4.04 -15.06 1.88
CA VAL A 190 4.82 -16.19 2.43
C VAL A 190 6.30 -16.05 2.06
N ILE A 191 6.60 -15.79 0.79
CA ILE A 191 7.99 -15.62 0.32
C ILE A 191 8.67 -14.45 1.04
N GLY A 192 8.02 -13.28 1.07
CA GLY A 192 8.57 -12.10 1.75
C GLY A 192 8.69 -12.27 3.26
N GLY A 193 7.76 -12.99 3.90
CA GLY A 193 7.83 -13.31 5.32
C GLY A 193 8.98 -14.28 5.65
N VAL A 194 9.22 -15.27 4.80
CA VAL A 194 10.39 -16.16 4.92
C VAL A 194 11.68 -15.38 4.72
N GLU A 195 11.76 -14.50 3.72
CA GLU A 195 12.91 -13.63 3.49
C GLU A 195 13.24 -12.79 4.72
N LEU A 196 12.27 -12.06 5.29
CA LEU A 196 12.48 -11.25 6.50
C LEU A 196 12.86 -12.09 7.71
N SER A 197 12.35 -13.32 7.81
CA SER A 197 12.71 -14.24 8.90
C SER A 197 14.19 -14.61 8.92
N LEU A 198 14.90 -14.46 7.81
CA LEU A 198 16.36 -14.67 7.75
C LEU A 198 17.13 -13.51 8.40
N PHE A 199 16.56 -12.31 8.40
CA PHE A 199 17.17 -11.12 9.01
C PHE A 199 16.69 -10.92 10.44
N HIS A 200 15.43 -11.17 10.73
CA HIS A 200 14.85 -11.06 12.06
C HIS A 200 14.00 -12.29 12.38
N ALA A 201 14.46 -13.08 13.36
CA ALA A 201 13.80 -14.33 13.73
C ALA A 201 12.40 -14.07 14.31
N PRO A 202 11.33 -14.74 13.82
CA PRO A 202 9.95 -14.52 14.27
C PRO A 202 9.72 -14.69 15.78
N TRP A 203 10.54 -15.49 16.45
CA TRP A 203 10.45 -15.74 17.91
C TRP A 203 11.16 -14.69 18.76
N LYS A 204 11.91 -13.74 18.16
CA LYS A 204 12.51 -12.62 18.86
C LYS A 204 11.50 -11.49 18.98
N VAL A 205 10.65 -11.58 19.98
CA VAL A 205 9.61 -10.56 20.24
C VAL A 205 10.24 -9.43 21.03
N GLU A 206 10.23 -8.23 20.44
CA GLU A 206 10.74 -7.01 21.07
C GLU A 206 9.59 -6.04 21.37
N GLY A 207 9.80 -5.13 22.33
CA GLY A 207 8.82 -4.15 22.74
C GLY A 207 8.03 -4.53 23.99
N GLN A 208 7.15 -3.62 24.39
CA GLN A 208 6.29 -3.79 25.57
C GLN A 208 4.94 -4.35 25.15
N TRP A 209 4.61 -5.53 25.66
CA TRP A 209 3.39 -6.24 25.32
C TRP A 209 2.41 -6.23 26.48
N ASP A 210 1.37 -5.40 26.37
CA ASP A 210 0.20 -5.37 27.24
C ASP A 210 -1.05 -5.79 26.43
N ALA A 211 -2.21 -5.79 27.10
CA ALA A 211 -3.47 -6.12 26.44
C ALA A 211 -3.77 -5.21 25.24
N THR A 212 -3.42 -3.92 25.33
CA THR A 212 -3.61 -2.94 24.25
C THR A 212 -2.73 -3.27 23.05
N ALA A 213 -1.44 -3.55 23.27
CA ALA A 213 -0.53 -3.95 22.22
C ALA A 213 -0.98 -5.25 21.53
N GLY A 214 -1.44 -6.24 22.31
CA GLY A 214 -1.99 -7.49 21.80
C GLY A 214 -3.23 -7.28 20.93
N VAL A 215 -4.17 -6.44 21.36
CA VAL A 215 -5.39 -6.11 20.60
C VAL A 215 -5.04 -5.40 19.29
N PHE A 216 -4.14 -4.42 19.32
CA PHE A 216 -3.74 -3.69 18.11
C PHE A 216 -2.98 -4.58 17.13
N PHE A 217 -2.10 -5.44 17.63
CA PHE A 217 -1.43 -6.43 16.80
C PHE A 217 -2.42 -7.40 16.14
N ALA A 218 -3.36 -7.96 16.91
CA ALA A 218 -4.41 -8.82 16.37
C ALA A 218 -5.27 -8.09 15.33
N PHE A 219 -5.62 -6.81 15.59
CA PHE A 219 -6.33 -5.99 14.62
C PHE A 219 -5.54 -5.82 13.32
N ILE A 220 -4.24 -5.49 13.39
CA ILE A 220 -3.38 -5.34 12.22
C ILE A 220 -3.36 -6.61 11.37
N LEU A 221 -3.23 -7.79 12.02
CA LEU A 221 -3.20 -9.07 11.32
C LEU A 221 -4.55 -9.40 10.65
N VAL A 222 -5.63 -9.34 11.43
CA VAL A 222 -6.94 -9.84 11.00
C VAL A 222 -7.70 -8.79 10.20
N MET A 223 -7.90 -7.61 10.77
CA MET A 223 -8.72 -6.57 10.16
C MET A 223 -7.92 -5.71 9.18
N GLY A 224 -6.76 -5.21 9.61
CA GLY A 224 -5.89 -4.34 8.83
C GLY A 224 -5.16 -5.04 7.68
N THR A 225 -5.19 -6.37 7.61
CA THR A 225 -4.57 -7.12 6.52
C THR A 225 -5.56 -8.10 5.89
N LEU A 226 -5.96 -9.17 6.56
CA LEU A 226 -6.80 -10.22 5.96
C LEU A 226 -8.15 -9.70 5.48
N ALA A 227 -8.94 -9.08 6.38
CA ALA A 227 -10.26 -8.57 6.05
C ALA A 227 -10.19 -7.44 5.03
N ALA A 228 -9.21 -6.53 5.17
CA ALA A 228 -8.99 -5.43 4.25
C ALA A 228 -8.65 -5.96 2.84
N PHE A 229 -7.71 -6.89 2.68
CA PHE A 229 -7.41 -7.49 1.39
C PHE A 229 -8.58 -8.28 0.81
N TYR A 230 -9.33 -9.01 1.63
CA TYR A 230 -10.53 -9.73 1.18
C TYR A 230 -11.58 -8.76 0.61
N LEU A 231 -11.90 -7.70 1.35
CA LEU A 231 -12.88 -6.68 0.96
C LEU A 231 -12.42 -5.92 -0.29
N PHE A 232 -11.14 -5.55 -0.35
CA PHE A 232 -10.53 -4.90 -1.51
C PHE A 232 -10.65 -5.76 -2.77
N ASN A 233 -10.27 -7.05 -2.70
CA ASN A 233 -10.41 -7.97 -3.82
C ASN A 233 -11.87 -8.20 -4.23
N LYS A 234 -12.79 -8.18 -3.27
CA LYS A 234 -14.23 -8.29 -3.55
C LYS A 234 -14.76 -7.03 -4.23
N ALA A 235 -14.29 -5.85 -3.82
CA ALA A 235 -14.60 -4.58 -4.48
C ALA A 235 -14.11 -4.57 -5.94
N LEU A 236 -12.85 -4.96 -6.18
CA LEU A 236 -12.28 -5.09 -7.54
C LEU A 236 -13.17 -5.92 -8.47
N ARG A 237 -13.73 -7.03 -7.98
CA ARG A 237 -14.62 -7.89 -8.77
C ARG A 237 -16.02 -7.28 -9.01
N LEU A 238 -16.54 -6.49 -8.07
CA LEU A 238 -17.92 -5.98 -8.12
C LEU A 238 -18.05 -4.64 -8.83
N ILE A 239 -17.07 -3.76 -8.68
CA ILE A 239 -17.13 -2.38 -9.21
C ILE A 239 -15.98 -2.03 -10.15
N GLY A 240 -15.04 -2.97 -10.38
CA GLY A 240 -13.89 -2.80 -11.26
C GLY A 240 -12.70 -2.08 -10.60
N ALA A 241 -11.54 -2.19 -11.24
CA ALA A 241 -10.27 -1.67 -10.69
C ALA A 241 -10.30 -0.16 -10.50
N GLN A 242 -10.72 0.59 -11.50
CA GLN A 242 -10.73 2.06 -11.50
C GLN A 242 -11.53 2.65 -10.33
N LYS A 243 -12.77 2.20 -10.14
CA LYS A 243 -13.62 2.70 -9.03
C LYS A 243 -13.05 2.30 -7.68
N THR A 244 -12.50 1.09 -7.59
CA THR A 244 -11.87 0.61 -6.36
C THR A 244 -10.66 1.47 -6.01
N ILE A 245 -9.75 1.73 -6.97
CA ILE A 245 -8.56 2.58 -6.76
C ILE A 245 -8.95 4.00 -6.35
N LEU A 246 -9.97 4.61 -6.98
CA LEU A 246 -10.44 5.94 -6.54
C LEU A 246 -10.90 5.95 -5.08
N LEU A 247 -11.54 4.87 -4.63
CA LEU A 247 -12.03 4.76 -3.25
C LEU A 247 -10.90 4.47 -2.25
N THR A 248 -9.72 4.03 -2.71
CA THR A 248 -8.55 3.88 -1.80
C THR A 248 -8.07 5.20 -1.23
N CYS A 249 -8.46 6.35 -1.79
CA CYS A 249 -8.24 7.66 -1.16
C CYS A 249 -8.84 7.78 0.26
N ALA A 250 -9.76 6.89 0.65
CA ALA A 250 -10.25 6.81 2.02
C ALA A 250 -9.16 6.33 3.02
N GLU A 251 -8.13 5.63 2.55
CA GLU A 251 -7.00 5.19 3.38
C GLU A 251 -6.21 6.38 3.96
N PRO A 252 -5.60 7.26 3.15
CA PRO A 252 -4.87 8.40 3.69
C PRO A 252 -5.76 9.35 4.48
N LEU A 253 -7.03 9.48 4.14
CA LEU A 253 -7.96 10.31 4.92
C LEU A 253 -8.17 9.72 6.31
N SER A 254 -8.46 8.43 6.43
CA SER A 254 -8.64 7.76 7.73
C SER A 254 -7.35 7.73 8.55
N ALA A 255 -6.21 7.48 7.92
CA ALA A 255 -4.90 7.52 8.54
C ALA A 255 -4.58 8.91 9.10
N THR A 256 -4.82 9.97 8.33
CA THR A 256 -4.58 11.36 8.74
C THR A 256 -5.50 11.76 9.89
N VAL A 257 -6.80 11.47 9.79
CA VAL A 257 -7.76 11.80 10.86
C VAL A 257 -7.35 11.13 12.17
N LEU A 258 -7.01 9.85 12.16
CA LEU A 258 -6.60 9.12 13.35
C LEU A 258 -5.24 9.58 13.88
N ALA A 259 -4.26 9.84 13.01
CA ALA A 259 -2.95 10.32 13.41
C ALA A 259 -3.05 11.69 14.10
N VAL A 260 -3.85 12.61 13.56
CA VAL A 260 -4.05 13.94 14.12
C VAL A 260 -4.88 13.88 15.41
N TRP A 261 -6.04 13.24 15.38
CA TRP A 261 -6.99 13.26 16.48
C TRP A 261 -6.57 12.39 17.67
N TRP A 262 -6.01 11.22 17.40
CA TRP A 262 -5.68 10.23 18.45
C TRP A 262 -4.20 10.24 18.85
N LEU A 263 -3.29 10.34 17.87
CA LEU A 263 -1.85 10.31 18.15
C LEU A 263 -1.24 11.71 18.27
N GLY A 264 -2.05 12.79 18.14
CA GLY A 264 -1.59 14.18 18.33
C GLY A 264 -0.57 14.66 17.29
N VAL A 265 -0.55 14.05 16.10
CA VAL A 265 0.36 14.45 15.03
C VAL A 265 0.01 15.85 14.55
N SER A 266 1.01 16.76 14.54
CA SER A 266 0.84 18.11 13.99
C SER A 266 0.71 18.03 12.47
N PHE A 267 -0.40 18.55 11.94
CA PHE A 267 -0.66 18.57 10.50
C PHE A 267 -1.07 19.98 10.09
N GLY A 268 -0.12 20.72 9.49
CA GLY A 268 -0.30 22.13 9.15
C GLY A 268 -1.00 22.34 7.80
N PRO A 269 -1.30 23.61 7.42
CA PRO A 269 -1.96 23.92 6.15
C PRO A 269 -1.19 23.42 4.92
N MET A 270 0.14 23.42 4.95
CA MET A 270 0.96 22.92 3.84
C MET A 270 0.92 21.40 3.71
N ASP A 271 0.77 20.67 4.83
CA ASP A 271 0.57 19.22 4.82
C ASP A 271 -0.76 18.87 4.18
N TRP A 272 -1.82 19.61 4.50
CA TRP A 272 -3.14 19.45 3.86
C TRP A 272 -3.11 19.77 2.38
N LEU A 273 -2.43 20.85 1.99
CA LEU A 273 -2.28 21.22 0.57
C LEU A 273 -1.49 20.16 -0.20
N GLY A 274 -0.34 19.73 0.32
CA GLY A 274 0.49 18.69 -0.27
C GLY A 274 -0.26 17.38 -0.43
N SER A 275 -0.99 16.97 0.62
CA SER A 275 -1.83 15.78 0.61
C SER A 275 -2.94 15.87 -0.45
N ALA A 276 -3.64 16.99 -0.53
CA ALA A 276 -4.69 17.19 -1.53
C ALA A 276 -4.15 17.11 -2.97
N LEU A 277 -2.98 17.73 -3.24
CA LEU A 277 -2.34 17.66 -4.54
C LEU A 277 -1.99 16.21 -4.94
N ILE A 278 -1.43 15.43 -4.01
CA ILE A 278 -1.11 14.01 -4.25
C ILE A 278 -2.39 13.20 -4.50
N LEU A 279 -3.45 13.41 -3.71
CA LEU A 279 -4.72 12.70 -3.91
C LEU A 279 -5.38 13.05 -5.26
N VAL A 280 -5.27 14.31 -5.71
CA VAL A 280 -5.76 14.72 -7.03
C VAL A 280 -5.06 13.96 -8.16
N THR A 281 -3.79 13.55 -8.00
CA THR A 281 -3.10 12.74 -9.03
C THR A 281 -3.80 11.43 -9.31
N ILE A 282 -4.33 10.78 -8.26
CA ILE A 282 -5.05 9.50 -8.38
C ILE A 282 -6.33 9.68 -9.21
N VAL A 283 -7.08 10.75 -8.90
CA VAL A 283 -8.31 11.07 -9.64
C VAL A 283 -8.02 11.38 -11.12
N LEU A 284 -6.91 12.10 -11.36
CA LEU A 284 -6.51 12.50 -12.70
C LEU A 284 -6.12 11.29 -13.57
N LEU A 285 -5.30 10.39 -13.00
CA LEU A 285 -4.84 9.18 -13.70
C LEU A 285 -5.99 8.17 -13.89
N ALA A 286 -6.83 7.98 -12.89
CA ALA A 286 -7.96 7.08 -13.00
C ALA A 286 -8.97 7.50 -14.09
N LYS A 287 -9.20 8.81 -14.30
CA LYS A 287 -10.05 9.30 -15.42
C LYS A 287 -9.44 9.00 -16.78
N GLY A 288 -8.10 9.02 -16.90
CA GLY A 288 -7.41 8.70 -18.15
C GLY A 288 -7.63 7.25 -18.60
N GLU A 289 -7.56 6.29 -17.70
CA GLU A 289 -7.81 4.87 -18.00
C GLU A 289 -9.24 4.62 -18.52
N THR A 290 -10.25 5.33 -18.00
CA THR A 290 -11.64 5.18 -18.49
C THR A 290 -11.81 5.59 -19.94
N GLU A 291 -11.19 6.69 -20.34
CA GLU A 291 -11.33 7.20 -21.71
C GLU A 291 -10.60 6.29 -22.70
N GLU A 292 -9.45 5.71 -22.32
CA GLU A 292 -8.75 4.74 -23.15
C GLU A 292 -9.54 3.43 -23.31
N GLU A 293 -10.12 2.87 -22.20
CA GLU A 293 -10.98 1.70 -22.27
C GLU A 293 -12.25 1.91 -23.09
N LEU A 294 -12.82 3.12 -23.06
CA LEU A 294 -13.98 3.48 -23.88
C LEU A 294 -13.62 3.65 -25.36
N ALA A 295 -12.44 4.20 -25.64
CA ALA A 295 -11.94 4.36 -27.01
C ALA A 295 -11.63 2.99 -27.65
N GLU A 296 -11.00 2.05 -26.90
CA GLU A 296 -10.75 0.69 -27.38
C GLU A 296 -12.03 -0.13 -27.65
N LYS A 297 -13.12 0.12 -26.94
CA LYS A 297 -14.41 -0.57 -27.16
C LYS A 297 -15.23 0.00 -28.33
N THR A 298 -14.85 1.18 -28.82
CA THR A 298 -15.53 1.87 -29.94
C THR A 298 -14.79 1.74 -31.25
N THR A 299 -13.58 1.18 -31.26
CA THR A 299 -12.81 0.79 -32.46
C THR A 299 -12.88 -0.71 -32.68
#